data_7cd8bef3e6397d13b5bee31ebe5cf37f
#
_entry.id   7cd8bef3e6397d13b5bee31ebe5cf37f
#
_cell.length_a   1.000
_cell.length_b   1.000
_cell.length_c   1.000
_cell.angle_alpha   90.00
_cell.angle_beta   90.00
_cell.angle_gamma   90.00
#
_symmetry.space_group_name_H-M   'P 1'
#
loop_
_entity.id
_entity.type
_entity.pdbx_description
1 polymer ?
#
loop_
_entity_poly.entity_id
_entity_poly.type
_entity_poly.pdbx_seq_one_letter_code
_entity_poly.pdbx_strand_id
1 'polypeptide(L)'
;KNYAVNVKDVSKMVEGSYEGNEKYVFLTFDDGPSPLTEQVLDILKNENVKGTFFMLGSRLDSGQAPKESLKRAIEEGNAIANHSYSHNFKKLYPGNITDVNYFMDEFRKTNDIMRDVLGVEFDTNVLRMPGGYNSRVYYKDRNLEELDNNLESNKIVSIDWNALNGDAEGKPYTLNEMIDYVKRTSRGKNQVVLLMHDTFGKEKTVKILPEIIKYYKEEGYEFKTISDANV
;
A
#
# COMPACT_ATOMS: atom_id res chain seq x y z
N LYS A 1 -0.08 17.43 -8.28
CA LYS A 1 -0.88 17.43 -7.04
C LYS A 1 0.06 17.62 -5.85
N ASN A 2 -0.19 18.64 -5.04
CA ASN A 2 0.71 19.00 -3.93
C ASN A 2 0.74 18.03 -2.75
N TYR A 3 -0.17 17.04 -2.72
CA TYR A 3 -0.17 16.01 -1.67
C TYR A 3 0.56 14.72 -2.09
N ALA A 4 1.02 14.62 -3.32
CA ALA A 4 1.74 13.44 -3.79
C ALA A 4 3.24 13.56 -3.47
N VAL A 5 3.82 12.52 -2.91
CA VAL A 5 5.25 12.46 -2.55
C VAL A 5 5.91 11.35 -3.36
N ASN A 6 7.07 11.63 -3.91
CA ASN A 6 7.82 10.69 -4.73
C ASN A 6 8.17 9.43 -3.91
N VAL A 7 7.94 8.27 -4.50
CA VAL A 7 8.16 6.97 -3.83
C VAL A 7 9.60 6.77 -3.35
N LYS A 8 10.58 7.36 -4.00
CA LYS A 8 11.99 7.28 -3.54
C LYS A 8 12.18 7.99 -2.21
N ASP A 9 11.52 9.14 -2.03
CA ASP A 9 11.54 9.85 -0.75
C ASP A 9 10.77 9.07 0.32
N VAL A 10 9.62 8.49 -0.03
CA VAL A 10 8.84 7.67 0.90
C VAL A 10 9.64 6.46 1.36
N SER A 11 10.43 5.83 0.47
CA SER A 11 11.34 4.74 0.83
C SER A 11 12.33 5.17 1.92
N LYS A 12 12.93 6.35 1.76
CA LYS A 12 13.82 6.90 2.78
C LYS A 12 13.12 7.20 4.09
N MET A 13 11.86 7.64 4.04
CA MET A 13 11.03 7.87 5.22
C MET A 13 10.81 6.58 6.00
N VAL A 14 10.50 5.49 5.30
CA VAL A 14 10.31 4.17 5.93
C VAL A 14 11.61 3.66 6.56
N GLU A 15 12.74 3.87 5.88
CA GLU A 15 14.06 3.43 6.34
C GLU A 15 14.65 4.32 7.43
N GLY A 16 14.10 5.52 7.64
CA GLY A 16 14.61 6.48 8.60
C GLY A 16 15.77 7.33 8.11
N SER A 17 16.03 7.34 6.80
CA SER A 17 17.13 8.11 6.19
C SER A 17 16.69 9.41 5.50
N TYR A 18 15.39 9.71 5.55
CA TYR A 18 14.87 10.96 5.00
C TYR A 18 15.31 12.14 5.88
N GLU A 19 15.87 13.17 5.27
CA GLU A 19 16.45 14.31 6.00
C GLU A 19 15.44 15.42 6.34
N GLY A 20 14.24 15.40 5.78
CA GLY A 20 13.21 16.39 6.06
C GLY A 20 12.54 16.19 7.41
N ASN A 21 11.96 17.26 7.95
CA ASN A 21 11.25 17.26 9.24
C ASN A 21 9.73 17.37 9.10
N GLU A 22 9.22 17.36 7.88
CA GLU A 22 7.80 17.46 7.61
C GLU A 22 7.05 16.31 8.27
N LYS A 23 5.90 16.61 8.88
CA LYS A 23 5.05 15.59 9.47
C LYS A 23 4.05 15.08 8.42
N TYR A 24 4.37 13.96 7.82
CA TYR A 24 3.56 13.32 6.79
C TYR A 24 3.03 11.97 7.26
N VAL A 25 1.78 11.70 6.94
CA VAL A 25 1.20 10.36 7.07
C VAL A 25 0.68 9.87 5.73
N PHE A 26 1.02 8.63 5.42
CA PHE A 26 0.55 7.91 4.23
C PHE A 26 -0.37 6.79 4.71
N LEU A 27 -1.68 6.98 4.50
CA LEU A 27 -2.66 5.92 4.76
C LEU A 27 -2.57 4.93 3.61
N THR A 28 -2.18 3.69 3.89
CA THR A 28 -2.03 2.68 2.85
C THR A 28 -2.95 1.48 3.10
N PHE A 29 -3.50 0.93 2.01
CA PHE A 29 -4.48 -0.15 2.04
C PHE A 29 -4.07 -1.23 1.05
N ASP A 30 -3.87 -2.46 1.54
CA ASP A 30 -3.42 -3.59 0.75
C ASP A 30 -4.55 -4.61 0.53
N ASP A 31 -4.42 -5.42 -0.52
CA ASP A 31 -5.22 -6.61 -0.82
C ASP A 31 -6.60 -6.35 -1.43
N GLY A 32 -6.98 -5.11 -1.62
CA GLY A 32 -8.22 -4.80 -2.32
C GLY A 32 -8.08 -4.85 -3.85
N PRO A 33 -9.13 -4.46 -4.58
CA PRO A 33 -10.41 -3.95 -4.08
C PRO A 33 -11.32 -5.05 -3.53
N SER A 34 -12.18 -4.66 -2.61
CA SER A 34 -13.27 -5.46 -2.07
C SER A 34 -14.48 -4.54 -1.81
N PRO A 35 -15.62 -5.06 -1.35
CA PRO A 35 -16.71 -4.18 -0.93
C PRO A 35 -16.30 -3.17 0.16
N LEU A 36 -15.31 -3.47 0.97
CA LEU A 36 -14.80 -2.54 1.98
C LEU A 36 -14.06 -1.34 1.37
N THR A 37 -13.50 -1.48 0.18
CA THR A 37 -12.81 -0.37 -0.52
C THR A 37 -13.74 0.82 -0.71
N GLU A 38 -15.00 0.59 -1.09
CA GLU A 38 -16.00 1.65 -1.25
C GLU A 38 -16.24 2.38 0.08
N GLN A 39 -16.30 1.66 1.18
CA GLN A 39 -16.50 2.25 2.51
C GLN A 39 -15.27 3.08 2.93
N VAL A 40 -14.07 2.59 2.64
CA VAL A 40 -12.83 3.35 2.87
C VAL A 40 -12.83 4.64 2.04
N LEU A 41 -13.19 4.56 0.77
CA LEU A 41 -13.27 5.73 -0.11
C LEU A 41 -14.29 6.75 0.39
N ASP A 42 -15.45 6.31 0.90
CA ASP A 42 -16.44 7.21 1.50
C ASP A 42 -15.84 7.98 2.67
N ILE A 43 -15.13 7.29 3.57
CA ILE A 43 -14.51 7.92 4.75
C ILE A 43 -13.44 8.92 4.33
N LEU A 44 -12.54 8.54 3.42
CA LEU A 44 -11.48 9.43 2.94
C LEU A 44 -12.06 10.70 2.32
N LYS A 45 -13.11 10.55 1.53
CA LYS A 45 -13.80 11.67 0.89
C LYS A 45 -14.44 12.58 1.93
N ASN A 46 -15.18 12.01 2.89
CA ASN A 46 -15.83 12.78 3.96
C ASN A 46 -14.85 13.53 4.84
N GLU A 47 -13.69 12.94 5.08
CA GLU A 47 -12.63 13.56 5.90
C GLU A 47 -11.70 14.47 5.09
N ASN A 48 -11.90 14.54 3.78
CA ASN A 48 -11.08 15.33 2.84
C ASN A 48 -9.58 14.98 2.92
N VAL A 49 -9.29 13.68 3.00
CA VAL A 49 -7.93 13.14 2.94
C VAL A 49 -7.80 12.10 1.84
N LYS A 50 -6.58 11.81 1.42
CA LYS A 50 -6.30 10.84 0.36
C LYS A 50 -5.47 9.69 0.90
N GLY A 51 -5.61 8.52 0.26
CA GLY A 51 -4.83 7.34 0.60
C GLY A 51 -4.13 6.73 -0.62
N THR A 52 -3.34 5.71 -0.38
CA THR A 52 -2.67 4.92 -1.41
C THR A 52 -3.13 3.47 -1.29
N PHE A 53 -3.60 2.92 -2.40
CA PHE A 53 -4.16 1.57 -2.47
C PHE A 53 -3.23 0.66 -3.26
N PHE A 54 -2.69 -0.37 -2.60
CA PHE A 54 -1.88 -1.40 -3.23
C PHE A 54 -2.80 -2.55 -3.60
N MET A 55 -3.22 -2.58 -4.87
CA MET A 55 -4.28 -3.49 -5.34
C MET A 55 -3.72 -4.77 -5.92
N LEU A 56 -4.47 -5.87 -5.73
CA LEU A 56 -4.19 -7.17 -6.32
C LEU A 56 -4.87 -7.29 -7.69
N GLY A 57 -4.11 -7.75 -8.68
CA GLY A 57 -4.65 -8.00 -10.02
C GLY A 57 -5.79 -9.00 -10.00
N SER A 58 -5.71 -10.05 -9.19
CA SER A 58 -6.75 -11.07 -9.07
C SER A 58 -8.07 -10.51 -8.52
N ARG A 59 -8.01 -9.50 -7.68
CA ARG A 59 -9.22 -8.82 -7.20
C ARG A 59 -9.86 -7.98 -8.31
N LEU A 60 -9.03 -7.26 -9.07
CA LEU A 60 -9.51 -6.49 -10.22
C LEU A 60 -10.17 -7.38 -11.28
N ASP A 61 -9.63 -8.58 -11.49
CA ASP A 61 -10.20 -9.55 -12.43
C ASP A 61 -11.47 -10.24 -11.92
N SER A 62 -11.83 -10.08 -10.66
CA SER A 62 -12.94 -10.82 -10.06
C SER A 62 -14.33 -10.32 -10.45
N GLY A 63 -14.43 -9.21 -11.16
CA GLY A 63 -15.71 -8.68 -11.62
C GLY A 63 -15.67 -7.19 -11.91
N GLN A 64 -16.85 -6.63 -12.22
CA GLN A 64 -16.97 -5.21 -12.57
C GLN A 64 -16.86 -4.29 -11.34
N ALA A 65 -17.42 -4.70 -10.19
CA ALA A 65 -17.41 -3.88 -8.99
C ALA A 65 -15.99 -3.48 -8.54
N PRO A 66 -14.97 -4.38 -8.48
CA PRO A 66 -13.61 -3.99 -8.17
C PRO A 66 -13.02 -2.99 -9.17
N LYS A 67 -13.35 -3.12 -10.45
CA LYS A 67 -12.90 -2.19 -11.50
C LYS A 67 -13.50 -0.80 -11.30
N GLU A 68 -14.76 -0.73 -10.90
CA GLU A 68 -15.41 0.55 -10.58
C GLU A 68 -14.78 1.19 -9.35
N SER A 69 -14.39 0.41 -8.34
CA SER A 69 -13.68 0.92 -7.17
C SER A 69 -12.32 1.51 -7.55
N LEU A 70 -11.59 0.86 -8.48
CA LEU A 70 -10.33 1.39 -9.02
C LEU A 70 -10.54 2.75 -9.68
N LYS A 71 -11.54 2.86 -10.57
CA LYS A 71 -11.88 4.13 -11.24
C LYS A 71 -12.21 5.21 -10.23
N ARG A 72 -13.08 4.91 -9.28
CA ARG A 72 -13.48 5.85 -8.23
C ARG A 72 -12.29 6.34 -7.41
N ALA A 73 -11.40 5.43 -7.02
CA ALA A 73 -10.23 5.79 -6.23
C ALA A 73 -9.37 6.85 -6.95
N ILE A 74 -9.10 6.63 -8.24
CA ILE A 74 -8.33 7.59 -9.07
C ILE A 74 -9.10 8.91 -9.22
N GLU A 75 -10.38 8.86 -9.55
CA GLU A 75 -11.21 10.05 -9.75
C GLU A 75 -11.28 10.92 -8.51
N GLU A 76 -11.27 10.32 -7.32
CA GLU A 76 -11.29 11.02 -6.05
C GLU A 76 -9.91 11.45 -5.56
N GLY A 77 -8.88 11.23 -6.37
CA GLY A 77 -7.52 11.75 -6.12
C GLY A 77 -6.62 10.85 -5.31
N ASN A 78 -7.03 9.61 -5.03
CA ASN A 78 -6.18 8.64 -4.34
C ASN A 78 -5.11 8.08 -5.28
N ALA A 79 -4.02 7.56 -4.72
CA ALA A 79 -2.98 6.89 -5.49
C ALA A 79 -3.25 5.39 -5.55
N ILE A 80 -2.91 4.80 -6.70
CA ILE A 80 -3.03 3.37 -6.93
C ILE A 80 -1.65 2.80 -7.19
N ALA A 81 -1.36 1.67 -6.55
CA ALA A 81 -0.09 0.98 -6.67
C ALA A 81 -0.31 -0.54 -6.81
N ASN A 82 0.75 -1.24 -7.11
CA ASN A 82 0.72 -2.66 -7.47
C ASN A 82 1.07 -3.53 -6.25
N HIS A 83 0.26 -4.58 -6.00
CA HIS A 83 0.52 -5.54 -4.92
C HIS A 83 0.65 -6.97 -5.43
N SER A 84 1.11 -7.18 -6.66
CA SER A 84 1.13 -8.43 -7.39
C SER A 84 -0.26 -8.81 -7.93
N TYR A 85 -0.33 -9.97 -8.61
CA TYR A 85 -1.61 -10.49 -9.10
C TYR A 85 -2.29 -11.40 -8.07
N SER A 86 -1.58 -12.41 -7.58
CA SER A 86 -2.18 -13.49 -6.79
C SER A 86 -2.02 -13.35 -5.28
N HIS A 87 -1.00 -12.64 -4.80
CA HIS A 87 -0.56 -12.65 -3.40
C HIS A 87 -0.23 -14.05 -2.91
N ASN A 88 0.21 -14.92 -3.79
CA ASN A 88 0.46 -16.33 -3.47
C ASN A 88 1.92 -16.56 -3.14
N PHE A 89 2.24 -16.73 -1.85
CA PHE A 89 3.62 -16.90 -1.39
C PHE A 89 4.31 -18.13 -1.98
N LYS A 90 3.58 -19.22 -2.18
CA LYS A 90 4.15 -20.44 -2.73
C LYS A 90 4.59 -20.28 -4.19
N LYS A 91 3.87 -19.43 -4.93
CA LYS A 91 4.20 -19.14 -6.33
C LYS A 91 5.24 -18.04 -6.46
N LEU A 92 5.12 -16.99 -5.65
CA LEU A 92 6.04 -15.85 -5.69
C LEU A 92 7.39 -16.18 -5.05
N TYR A 93 7.36 -16.89 -3.93
CA TYR A 93 8.53 -17.16 -3.10
C TYR A 93 8.64 -18.66 -2.75
N PRO A 94 8.76 -19.56 -3.73
CA PRO A 94 8.86 -21.00 -3.43
C PRO A 94 10.07 -21.26 -2.55
N GLY A 95 9.84 -21.92 -1.40
CA GLY A 95 10.90 -22.17 -0.42
C GLY A 95 11.54 -20.91 0.15
N ASN A 96 10.81 -19.79 0.20
CA ASN A 96 11.29 -18.46 0.61
C ASN A 96 12.36 -17.88 -0.34
N ILE A 97 12.39 -18.34 -1.57
CA ILE A 97 13.28 -17.80 -2.61
C ILE A 97 12.41 -17.20 -3.72
N THR A 98 12.56 -15.93 -4.01
CA THR A 98 11.75 -15.28 -5.05
C THR A 98 11.99 -15.92 -6.41
N ASP A 99 10.93 -16.35 -7.06
CA ASP A 99 10.93 -16.64 -8.48
C ASP A 99 10.81 -15.30 -9.22
N VAL A 100 11.94 -14.72 -9.60
CA VAL A 100 11.99 -13.34 -10.09
C VAL A 100 11.19 -13.17 -11.38
N ASN A 101 11.32 -14.10 -12.33
CA ASN A 101 10.57 -14.03 -13.59
C ASN A 101 9.06 -14.11 -13.34
N TYR A 102 8.63 -15.01 -12.50
CA TYR A 102 7.22 -15.18 -12.16
C TYR A 102 6.68 -13.94 -11.41
N PHE A 103 7.46 -13.40 -10.47
CA PHE A 103 7.10 -12.19 -9.76
C PHE A 103 6.89 -11.01 -10.71
N MET A 104 7.83 -10.81 -11.63
CA MET A 104 7.75 -9.72 -12.62
C MET A 104 6.59 -9.92 -13.60
N ASP A 105 6.27 -11.15 -13.95
CA ASP A 105 5.09 -11.44 -14.79
C ASP A 105 3.80 -11.08 -14.08
N GLU A 106 3.68 -11.38 -12.78
CA GLU A 106 2.52 -10.97 -11.97
C GLU A 106 2.41 -9.46 -11.85
N PHE A 107 3.53 -8.79 -11.65
CA PHE A 107 3.56 -7.31 -11.61
C PHE A 107 3.04 -6.73 -12.92
N ARG A 108 3.56 -7.19 -14.06
CA ARG A 108 3.14 -6.71 -15.38
C ARG A 108 1.67 -7.01 -15.66
N LYS A 109 1.22 -8.21 -15.32
CA LYS A 109 -0.18 -8.60 -15.48
C LYS A 109 -1.12 -7.66 -14.74
N THR A 110 -0.79 -7.30 -13.52
CA THR A 110 -1.61 -6.38 -12.72
C THR A 110 -1.64 -4.98 -13.33
N ASN A 111 -0.50 -4.45 -13.78
CA ASN A 111 -0.47 -3.16 -14.48
C ASN A 111 -1.28 -3.20 -15.79
N ASP A 112 -1.23 -4.31 -16.54
CA ASP A 112 -2.03 -4.47 -17.76
C ASP A 112 -3.53 -4.40 -17.47
N ILE A 113 -3.98 -5.07 -16.39
CA ILE A 113 -5.38 -5.01 -15.97
C ILE A 113 -5.77 -3.59 -15.59
N MET A 114 -4.92 -2.88 -14.86
CA MET A 114 -5.16 -1.47 -14.51
C MET A 114 -5.27 -0.60 -15.76
N ARG A 115 -4.41 -0.81 -16.76
CA ARG A 115 -4.48 -0.07 -18.03
C ARG A 115 -5.76 -0.37 -18.80
N ASP A 116 -6.22 -1.61 -18.78
CA ASP A 116 -7.50 -1.98 -19.43
C ASP A 116 -8.69 -1.22 -18.83
N VAL A 117 -8.62 -0.92 -17.55
CA VAL A 117 -9.69 -0.21 -16.82
C VAL A 117 -9.55 1.31 -16.95
N LEU A 118 -8.34 1.83 -16.80
CA LEU A 118 -8.07 3.26 -16.66
C LEU A 118 -7.62 3.93 -17.96
N GLY A 119 -7.18 3.15 -18.94
CA GLY A 119 -6.64 3.66 -20.20
C GLY A 119 -5.14 3.43 -20.34
N VAL A 120 -4.67 3.44 -21.58
CA VAL A 120 -3.28 3.08 -21.93
C VAL A 120 -2.23 4.02 -21.32
N GLU A 121 -2.64 5.20 -20.91
CA GLU A 121 -1.74 6.17 -20.29
C GLU A 121 -1.40 5.83 -18.83
N PHE A 122 -2.19 4.94 -18.21
CA PHE A 122 -1.95 4.58 -16.81
C PHE A 122 -0.78 3.62 -16.70
N ASP A 123 0.10 3.90 -15.75
CA ASP A 123 1.13 2.98 -15.31
C ASP A 123 1.46 3.26 -13.85
N THR A 124 1.98 2.26 -13.13
CA THR A 124 2.51 2.49 -11.79
C THR A 124 3.79 1.70 -11.60
N ASN A 125 4.81 2.37 -11.08
CA ASN A 125 6.08 1.78 -10.68
C ASN A 125 6.21 1.71 -9.16
N VAL A 126 5.12 1.95 -8.45
CA VAL A 126 5.06 1.79 -6.99
C VAL A 126 4.54 0.40 -6.68
N LEU A 127 5.33 -0.34 -5.93
CA LEU A 127 5.06 -1.74 -5.58
C LEU A 127 5.08 -1.90 -4.06
N ARG A 128 4.20 -2.73 -3.54
CA ARG A 128 4.41 -3.37 -2.24
C ARG A 128 4.44 -4.86 -2.44
N MET A 129 5.53 -5.48 -2.04
CA MET A 129 5.67 -6.93 -2.17
C MET A 129 4.75 -7.64 -1.17
N PRO A 130 4.03 -8.70 -1.58
CA PRO A 130 3.32 -9.54 -0.63
C PRO A 130 4.22 -9.99 0.52
N GLY A 131 3.78 -9.72 1.77
CA GLY A 131 4.56 -9.98 2.97
C GLY A 131 5.63 -8.94 3.29
N GLY A 132 5.87 -7.98 2.38
CA GLY A 132 6.88 -6.94 2.53
C GLY A 132 8.27 -7.35 2.05
N TYR A 133 9.02 -6.37 1.57
CA TYR A 133 10.42 -6.57 1.15
C TYR A 133 11.29 -7.06 2.32
N ASN A 134 11.08 -6.53 3.52
CA ASN A 134 11.88 -6.93 4.69
C ASN A 134 11.71 -8.40 5.06
N SER A 135 10.59 -9.04 4.71
CA SER A 135 10.44 -10.49 4.87
C SER A 135 11.43 -11.26 4.00
N ARG A 136 11.75 -10.75 2.81
CA ARG A 136 12.74 -11.38 1.92
C ARG A 136 14.14 -11.32 2.55
N VAL A 137 14.46 -10.21 3.18
CA VAL A 137 15.72 -10.07 3.94
C VAL A 137 15.74 -11.02 5.13
N TYR A 138 14.66 -11.06 5.89
CA TYR A 138 14.52 -11.93 7.07
C TYR A 138 14.71 -13.41 6.73
N TYR A 139 14.09 -13.87 5.64
CA TYR A 139 14.21 -15.27 5.20
C TYR A 139 15.50 -15.53 4.40
N LYS A 140 16.39 -14.57 4.27
CA LYS A 140 17.66 -14.70 3.54
C LYS A 140 17.46 -15.18 2.10
N ASP A 141 16.53 -14.54 1.41
CA ASP A 141 16.17 -14.85 0.03
C ASP A 141 17.41 -14.76 -0.88
N ARG A 142 17.80 -15.89 -1.47
CA ARG A 142 19.03 -15.96 -2.29
C ARG A 142 18.91 -15.23 -3.62
N ASN A 143 17.69 -14.91 -4.05
CA ASN A 143 17.45 -14.20 -5.31
C ASN A 143 17.19 -12.72 -5.10
N LEU A 144 17.45 -12.19 -3.90
CA LEU A 144 17.16 -10.80 -3.57
C LEU A 144 17.95 -9.81 -4.44
N GLU A 145 19.23 -10.10 -4.73
CA GLU A 145 20.04 -9.27 -5.62
C GLU A 145 19.49 -9.25 -7.03
N GLU A 146 19.11 -10.41 -7.57
CA GLU A 146 18.48 -10.50 -8.90
C GLU A 146 17.16 -9.74 -8.94
N LEU A 147 16.34 -9.86 -7.89
CA LEU A 147 15.09 -9.12 -7.77
C LEU A 147 15.36 -7.61 -7.75
N ASP A 148 16.28 -7.15 -6.91
CA ASP A 148 16.65 -5.74 -6.80
C ASP A 148 17.09 -5.17 -8.15
N ASN A 149 17.93 -5.91 -8.89
CA ASN A 149 18.40 -5.51 -10.21
C ASN A 149 17.24 -5.39 -11.21
N ASN A 150 16.29 -6.32 -11.17
CA ASN A 150 15.09 -6.25 -12.01
C ASN A 150 14.19 -5.07 -11.67
N LEU A 151 13.95 -4.83 -10.40
CA LEU A 151 13.15 -3.69 -9.96
C LEU A 151 13.82 -2.38 -10.40
N GLU A 152 15.11 -2.23 -10.13
CA GLU A 152 15.84 -1.01 -10.46
C GLU A 152 15.88 -0.75 -11.98
N SER A 153 16.15 -1.78 -12.79
CA SER A 153 16.21 -1.62 -14.25
C SER A 153 14.84 -1.27 -14.86
N ASN A 154 13.75 -1.61 -14.20
CA ASN A 154 12.39 -1.26 -14.59
C ASN A 154 11.87 0.00 -13.86
N LYS A 155 12.71 0.66 -13.07
CA LYS A 155 12.37 1.86 -12.28
C LYS A 155 11.22 1.63 -11.30
N ILE A 156 11.08 0.41 -10.81
CA ILE A 156 10.07 0.03 -9.82
C ILE A 156 10.66 0.20 -8.43
N VAL A 157 9.91 0.83 -7.54
CA VAL A 157 10.30 1.02 -6.15
C VAL A 157 9.32 0.30 -5.23
N SER A 158 9.85 -0.57 -4.39
CA SER A 158 9.10 -1.31 -3.39
C SER A 158 9.01 -0.49 -2.11
N ILE A 159 7.81 -0.44 -1.50
CA ILE A 159 7.55 0.31 -0.27
C ILE A 159 6.97 -0.62 0.79
N ASP A 160 7.68 -0.74 1.91
CA ASP A 160 7.15 -1.37 3.11
C ASP A 160 6.38 -0.33 3.95
N TRP A 161 6.43 -0.43 5.26
CA TRP A 161 5.68 0.43 6.19
C TRP A 161 6.47 0.60 7.47
N ASN A 162 6.07 1.58 8.29
CA ASN A 162 6.70 1.80 9.59
C ASN A 162 5.69 1.97 10.73
N ALA A 163 4.40 1.78 10.46
CA ALA A 163 3.34 1.77 11.46
C ALA A 163 2.25 0.78 11.06
N LEU A 164 1.47 0.31 12.02
CA LEU A 164 0.51 -0.78 11.87
C LEU A 164 -0.77 -0.48 12.63
N ASN A 165 -1.92 -0.98 12.11
CA ASN A 165 -3.16 -1.02 12.89
C ASN A 165 -3.48 -2.42 13.45
N GLY A 166 -2.67 -3.43 13.14
CA GLY A 166 -2.83 -4.77 13.68
C GLY A 166 -3.88 -5.64 12.98
N ASP A 167 -4.46 -5.19 11.86
CA ASP A 167 -5.55 -5.90 11.19
C ASP A 167 -5.13 -7.20 10.50
N ALA A 168 -3.84 -7.44 10.33
CA ALA A 168 -3.31 -8.62 9.64
C ALA A 168 -2.49 -9.54 10.55
N GLU A 169 -2.54 -9.37 11.86
CA GLU A 169 -1.73 -10.15 12.80
C GLU A 169 -2.40 -11.43 13.33
N GLY A 170 -3.63 -11.70 12.88
CA GLY A 170 -4.36 -12.89 13.31
C GLY A 170 -4.75 -12.88 14.79
N LYS A 171 -4.70 -11.75 15.46
CA LYS A 171 -5.08 -11.57 16.85
C LYS A 171 -6.45 -10.90 16.96
N PRO A 172 -7.28 -11.29 17.95
CA PRO A 172 -8.61 -10.70 18.09
C PRO A 172 -8.56 -9.35 18.81
N TYR A 173 -7.85 -8.39 18.24
CA TYR A 173 -7.77 -7.05 18.80
C TYR A 173 -9.14 -6.39 18.87
N THR A 174 -9.40 -5.68 19.98
CA THR A 174 -10.54 -4.76 20.07
C THR A 174 -10.26 -3.50 19.21
N LEU A 175 -11.30 -2.74 18.93
CA LEU A 175 -11.14 -1.47 18.21
C LEU A 175 -10.17 -0.53 18.94
N ASN A 176 -10.30 -0.41 20.26
CA ASN A 176 -9.41 0.43 21.06
C ASN A 176 -7.96 -0.07 21.03
N GLU A 177 -7.75 -1.37 21.07
CA GLU A 177 -6.40 -1.95 20.98
C GLU A 177 -5.77 -1.64 19.62
N MET A 178 -6.56 -1.67 18.53
CA MET A 178 -6.07 -1.31 17.20
C MET A 178 -5.71 0.16 17.11
N ILE A 179 -6.54 1.04 17.65
CA ILE A 179 -6.25 2.48 17.70
C ILE A 179 -4.97 2.73 18.51
N ASP A 180 -4.82 2.08 19.66
CA ASP A 180 -3.61 2.20 20.48
C ASP A 180 -2.38 1.69 19.74
N TYR A 181 -2.52 0.63 18.94
CA TYR A 181 -1.44 0.09 18.13
C TYR A 181 -0.96 1.12 17.10
N VAL A 182 -1.88 1.77 16.41
CA VAL A 182 -1.55 2.87 15.48
C VAL A 182 -0.77 3.96 16.20
N LYS A 183 -1.27 4.42 17.34
CA LYS A 183 -0.63 5.49 18.13
C LYS A 183 0.76 5.09 18.58
N ARG A 184 0.91 3.88 19.12
CA ARG A 184 2.19 3.37 19.62
C ARG A 184 3.23 3.24 18.51
N THR A 185 2.84 2.72 17.35
CA THR A 185 3.76 2.51 16.23
C THR A 185 4.07 3.79 15.48
N SER A 186 3.27 4.83 15.64
CA SER A 186 3.50 6.15 15.02
C SER A 186 4.31 7.09 15.90
N ARG A 187 4.35 6.83 17.22
CA ARG A 187 4.95 7.75 18.20
C ARG A 187 6.41 8.06 17.88
N GLY A 188 6.73 9.35 17.90
CA GLY A 188 8.10 9.83 17.67
C GLY A 188 8.52 9.84 16.19
N LYS A 189 7.63 9.54 15.27
CA LYS A 189 7.93 9.55 13.83
C LYS A 189 7.32 10.78 13.17
N ASN A 190 8.15 11.51 12.43
CA ASN A 190 7.66 12.61 11.61
C ASN A 190 7.00 12.13 10.32
N GLN A 191 7.49 11.05 9.74
CA GLN A 191 6.89 10.47 8.55
C GLN A 191 6.39 9.05 8.87
N VAL A 192 5.12 8.82 8.62
CA VAL A 192 4.44 7.56 8.93
C VAL A 192 3.84 6.96 7.67
N VAL A 193 4.21 5.72 7.38
CA VAL A 193 3.55 4.89 6.36
C VAL A 193 2.77 3.81 7.12
N LEU A 194 1.45 3.98 7.17
CA LEU A 194 0.57 3.11 7.96
C LEU A 194 0.04 1.96 7.11
N LEU A 195 0.34 0.73 7.53
CA LEU A 195 -0.17 -0.50 6.89
C LEU A 195 -1.58 -0.82 7.38
N MET A 196 -2.51 -0.90 6.44
CA MET A 196 -3.88 -1.37 6.65
C MET A 196 -4.31 -2.24 5.46
N HIS A 197 -5.43 -2.89 5.59
CA HIS A 197 -6.00 -3.72 4.53
C HIS A 197 -7.47 -3.36 4.30
N ASP A 198 -7.90 -3.35 3.04
CA ASP A 198 -9.27 -3.07 2.63
C ASP A 198 -9.93 -4.27 1.92
N THR A 199 -9.49 -5.46 2.27
CA THR A 199 -10.04 -6.72 1.74
C THR A 199 -11.10 -7.30 2.68
N PHE A 200 -11.67 -8.43 2.27
CA PHE A 200 -12.68 -9.15 3.05
C PHE A 200 -12.19 -9.44 4.47
N GLY A 201 -13.07 -9.29 5.45
CA GLY A 201 -12.76 -9.56 6.85
C GLY A 201 -12.11 -8.40 7.61
N LYS A 202 -11.90 -7.27 6.97
CA LYS A 202 -11.25 -6.09 7.57
C LYS A 202 -12.22 -4.99 8.00
N GLU A 203 -13.43 -5.37 8.42
CA GLU A 203 -14.46 -4.43 8.86
C GLU A 203 -14.00 -3.53 10.02
N LYS A 204 -13.17 -4.06 10.92
CA LYS A 204 -12.63 -3.27 12.04
C LYS A 204 -11.77 -2.11 11.55
N THR A 205 -10.99 -2.32 10.49
CA THR A 205 -10.17 -1.24 9.89
C THR A 205 -11.07 -0.10 9.42
N VAL A 206 -12.17 -0.42 8.75
CA VAL A 206 -13.15 0.59 8.31
C VAL A 206 -13.73 1.33 9.52
N LYS A 207 -14.10 0.61 10.59
CA LYS A 207 -14.70 1.19 11.79
C LYS A 207 -13.79 2.18 12.50
N ILE A 208 -12.49 1.90 12.57
CA ILE A 208 -11.53 2.76 13.28
C ILE A 208 -10.92 3.86 12.42
N LEU A 209 -11.08 3.78 11.10
CA LEU A 209 -10.43 4.73 10.17
C LEU A 209 -10.74 6.20 10.50
N PRO A 210 -12.00 6.59 10.80
CA PRO A 210 -12.28 7.98 11.19
C PRO A 210 -11.49 8.43 12.43
N GLU A 211 -11.37 7.59 13.44
CA GLU A 211 -10.59 7.89 14.66
C GLU A 211 -9.09 8.01 14.37
N ILE A 212 -8.57 7.17 13.50
CA ILE A 212 -7.17 7.22 13.08
C ILE A 212 -6.88 8.52 12.33
N ILE A 213 -7.75 8.92 11.43
CA ILE A 213 -7.62 10.18 10.70
C ILE A 213 -7.66 11.37 11.68
N LYS A 214 -8.58 11.35 12.63
CA LYS A 214 -8.68 12.37 13.66
C LYS A 214 -7.39 12.48 14.48
N TYR A 215 -6.83 11.33 14.89
CA TYR A 215 -5.58 11.29 15.63
C TYR A 215 -4.44 11.97 14.86
N TYR A 216 -4.23 11.61 13.59
CA TYR A 216 -3.16 12.22 12.80
C TYR A 216 -3.38 13.70 12.55
N LYS A 217 -4.63 14.15 12.35
CA LYS A 217 -4.95 15.58 12.23
C LYS A 217 -4.58 16.33 13.52
N GLU A 218 -4.96 15.79 14.66
CA GLU A 218 -4.66 16.39 15.97
C GLU A 218 -3.16 16.44 16.26
N GLU A 219 -2.40 15.47 15.78
CA GLU A 219 -0.94 15.43 15.94
C GLU A 219 -0.21 16.28 14.89
N GLY A 220 -0.92 16.94 13.99
CA GLY A 220 -0.34 17.87 13.02
C GLY A 220 0.24 17.24 11.78
N TYR A 221 -0.13 16.00 11.45
CA TYR A 221 0.33 15.35 10.21
C TYR A 221 -0.44 15.87 9.00
N GLU A 222 0.28 16.05 7.89
CA GLU A 222 -0.32 16.24 6.57
C GLU A 222 -0.50 14.87 5.90
N PHE A 223 -1.68 14.65 5.30
CA PHE A 223 -1.99 13.40 4.61
C PHE A 223 -1.47 13.44 3.19
N LYS A 224 -0.61 12.49 2.84
CA LYS A 224 0.07 12.43 1.55
C LYS A 224 -0.19 11.10 0.85
N THR A 225 -0.04 11.09 -0.47
CA THR A 225 -0.08 9.86 -1.28
C THR A 225 1.30 9.56 -1.85
N ILE A 226 1.51 8.29 -2.21
CA ILE A 226 2.77 7.82 -2.77
C ILE A 226 2.68 7.88 -4.29
N SER A 227 3.55 8.66 -4.92
CA SER A 227 3.57 8.81 -6.37
C SER A 227 4.76 8.10 -7.01
N ASP A 228 4.64 7.84 -8.30
CA ASP A 228 5.72 7.27 -9.09
C ASP A 228 7.01 8.10 -9.02
N ALA A 229 8.14 7.40 -9.17
CA ALA A 229 9.46 8.02 -9.16
C ALA A 229 9.70 8.98 -10.34
N ASN A 230 8.88 8.90 -11.37
CA ASN A 230 9.04 9.68 -12.60
C ASN A 230 8.04 10.83 -12.73
N VAL A 231 7.32 11.12 -11.65
CA VAL A 231 6.33 12.22 -11.61
C VAL A 231 6.93 13.46 -10.98
#